data_49c4cef7079d59887377495e73643991
#
_entry.id   49c4cef7079d59887377495e73643991
#
_cell.length_a   1.000
_cell.length_b   1.000
_cell.length_c   1.000
_cell.angle_alpha   90.00
_cell.angle_beta   90.00
_cell.angle_gamma   90.00
#
_symmetry.space_group_name_H-M   'P 1'
#
loop_
_entity.id
_entity.type
_entity.pdbx_description
1 polymer ?
#
loop_
_entity_poly.entity_id
_entity_poly.type
_entity_poly.pdbx_seq_one_letter_code
_entity_poly.pdbx_strand_id
1 'polypeptide(L)'
;MAAPRKVCIVGSGNWGSAIAKIVGDNAAKLPQFDNTVKMWVFEEQVGGRKLTEIINSEHENVKYLPGHKLPHNVVAVPELLNASADADILVFVVPHQFIGKLCDLLKDHVKKDTIGVSLIKGVDEGPEGLRLISDIIHKKLGIEMSVLMGANIANEVAEEKFCETTIGSKNKEHGKILKDLFQTINFRIAVVEEADTVEICGALKNIVAVGAGFCDGLGFGDNTKAAVIRLGLMEMIAFAKLFCTGTVTSATFLESCGVADLITTCYGGRNRKVAEAFAQTGKSIEELEKEMLNGQKLQGPQTSAELHHILKAKNLVEKFPLFTAVYQICYQGHPVKEFIKCLQNHPEHL
;
A
#
# COMPACT_ATOMS: atom_id res chain seq x y z
N MET A 1 25.30 25.54 5.14
CA MET A 1 24.50 24.43 4.57
C MET A 1 23.53 23.99 5.64
N ALA A 2 22.28 23.63 5.29
CA ALA A 2 21.33 23.07 6.25
C ALA A 2 21.86 21.72 6.77
N ALA A 3 21.52 21.36 8.02
CA ALA A 3 21.91 20.08 8.59
C ALA A 3 21.29 18.91 7.76
N PRO A 4 22.01 17.78 7.61
CA PRO A 4 21.48 16.61 6.93
C PRO A 4 20.18 16.10 7.60
N ARG A 5 19.18 15.71 6.80
CA ARG A 5 17.88 15.23 7.30
C ARG A 5 17.99 13.82 7.84
N LYS A 6 17.53 13.63 9.06
CA LYS A 6 17.47 12.32 9.72
C LYS A 6 16.20 11.55 9.26
N VAL A 7 16.40 10.31 8.85
CA VAL A 7 15.34 9.43 8.33
C VAL A 7 15.05 8.31 9.31
N CYS A 8 13.75 8.11 9.59
CA CYS A 8 13.27 6.96 10.34
C CYS A 8 12.22 6.20 9.51
N ILE A 9 12.42 4.90 9.35
CA ILE A 9 11.46 3.98 8.74
C ILE A 9 10.65 3.34 9.87
N VAL A 10 9.34 3.58 9.89
CA VAL A 10 8.42 3.03 10.88
C VAL A 10 7.80 1.75 10.33
N GLY A 11 8.44 0.63 10.60
CA GLY A 11 8.03 -0.69 10.16
C GLY A 11 9.15 -1.46 9.45
N SER A 12 9.21 -2.76 9.71
CA SER A 12 10.29 -3.65 9.25
C SER A 12 9.77 -4.94 8.62
N GLY A 13 8.57 -4.91 8.08
CA GLY A 13 8.03 -6.02 7.30
C GLY A 13 8.79 -6.21 5.98
N ASN A 14 8.29 -7.06 5.11
CA ASN A 14 8.89 -7.36 3.81
C ASN A 14 9.12 -6.06 2.99
N TRP A 15 8.08 -5.22 2.82
CA TRP A 15 8.19 -3.97 2.08
C TRP A 15 9.06 -2.92 2.80
N GLY A 16 8.94 -2.79 4.12
CA GLY A 16 9.76 -1.87 4.91
C GLY A 16 11.25 -2.18 4.82
N SER A 17 11.61 -3.47 4.81
CA SER A 17 13.00 -3.92 4.66
C SER A 17 13.53 -3.67 3.25
N ALA A 18 12.74 -3.90 2.21
CA ALA A 18 13.14 -3.58 0.83
C ALA A 18 13.37 -2.07 0.63
N ILE A 19 12.50 -1.24 1.21
CA ILE A 19 12.65 0.23 1.20
C ILE A 19 13.88 0.67 2.02
N ALA A 20 14.15 0.03 3.15
CA ALA A 20 15.34 0.35 3.96
C ALA A 20 16.64 0.15 3.19
N LYS A 21 16.69 -0.85 2.31
CA LYS A 21 17.83 -1.05 1.41
C LYS A 21 18.08 0.17 0.52
N ILE A 22 17.02 0.65 -0.17
CA ILE A 22 17.10 1.82 -1.06
C ILE A 22 17.46 3.08 -0.26
N VAL A 23 16.73 3.34 0.82
CA VAL A 23 16.89 4.55 1.63
C VAL A 23 18.28 4.59 2.29
N GLY A 24 18.77 3.47 2.80
CA GLY A 24 20.10 3.37 3.36
C GLY A 24 21.19 3.69 2.33
N ASP A 25 21.13 3.09 1.16
CA ASP A 25 22.08 3.34 0.06
C ASP A 25 22.06 4.79 -0.41
N ASN A 26 20.89 5.40 -0.53
CA ASN A 26 20.76 6.80 -0.96
C ASN A 26 21.23 7.78 0.14
N ALA A 27 20.88 7.53 1.40
CA ALA A 27 21.33 8.36 2.52
C ALA A 27 22.85 8.35 2.66
N ALA A 28 23.51 7.24 2.39
CA ALA A 28 24.98 7.15 2.40
C ALA A 28 25.66 7.95 1.27
N LYS A 29 24.96 8.18 0.15
CA LYS A 29 25.50 8.83 -1.06
C LYS A 29 25.15 10.32 -1.16
N LEU A 30 24.01 10.72 -0.57
CA LEU A 30 23.44 12.05 -0.76
C LEU A 30 23.62 12.92 0.50
N PRO A 31 24.43 14.00 0.43
CA PRO A 31 24.82 14.79 1.60
C PRO A 31 23.67 15.53 2.29
N GLN A 32 22.50 15.65 1.65
CA GLN A 32 21.30 16.25 2.26
C GLN A 32 20.61 15.34 3.27
N PHE A 33 21.00 14.06 3.36
CA PHE A 33 20.47 13.10 4.33
C PHE A 33 21.56 12.69 5.34
N ASP A 34 21.13 12.44 6.57
CA ASP A 34 22.01 11.81 7.57
C ASP A 34 22.36 10.40 7.13
N ASN A 35 23.61 10.02 7.24
CA ASN A 35 24.07 8.71 6.82
C ASN A 35 23.38 7.57 7.60
N THR A 36 23.03 7.80 8.87
CA THR A 36 22.35 6.80 9.68
C THR A 36 20.86 6.80 9.41
N VAL A 37 20.32 5.67 8.97
CA VAL A 37 18.88 5.45 8.80
C VAL A 37 18.39 4.53 9.90
N LYS A 38 17.52 5.02 10.77
CA LYS A 38 16.89 4.19 11.80
C LYS A 38 15.65 3.50 11.25
N MET A 39 15.50 2.22 11.58
CA MET A 39 14.31 1.44 11.24
C MET A 39 13.68 0.91 12.53
N TRP A 40 12.45 1.30 12.81
CA TRP A 40 11.71 0.72 13.91
C TRP A 40 11.34 -0.73 13.59
N VAL A 41 11.77 -1.64 14.44
CA VAL A 41 11.53 -3.08 14.33
C VAL A 41 10.72 -3.53 15.53
N PHE A 42 9.52 -4.05 15.31
CA PHE A 42 8.81 -4.75 16.36
C PHE A 42 9.64 -5.96 16.80
N GLU A 43 10.05 -5.99 18.06
CA GLU A 43 10.98 -6.99 18.54
C GLU A 43 10.36 -8.39 18.57
N GLU A 44 11.03 -9.33 17.97
CA GLU A 44 10.65 -10.73 17.89
C GLU A 44 11.87 -11.65 18.10
N GLN A 45 11.61 -12.88 18.49
CA GLN A 45 12.65 -13.91 18.60
C GLN A 45 12.68 -14.75 17.33
N VAL A 46 13.88 -14.91 16.76
CA VAL A 46 14.13 -15.77 15.60
C VAL A 46 15.33 -16.66 15.94
N GLY A 47 15.09 -17.97 16.02
CA GLY A 47 16.15 -18.92 16.39
C GLY A 47 16.80 -18.63 17.77
N GLY A 48 16.02 -18.08 18.72
CA GLY A 48 16.51 -17.75 20.08
C GLY A 48 17.28 -16.43 20.18
N ARG A 49 17.35 -15.65 19.09
CA ARG A 49 17.98 -14.31 19.07
C ARG A 49 16.96 -13.24 18.77
N LYS A 50 17.17 -12.04 19.28
CA LYS A 50 16.35 -10.87 18.95
C LYS A 50 16.53 -10.49 17.49
N LEU A 51 15.41 -10.18 16.80
CA LEU A 51 15.46 -9.78 15.39
C LEU A 51 16.29 -8.52 15.18
N THR A 52 16.22 -7.54 16.11
CA THR A 52 17.04 -6.33 16.04
C THR A 52 18.54 -6.63 16.15
N GLU A 53 18.96 -7.57 16.99
CA GLU A 53 20.36 -8.01 17.10
C GLU A 53 20.83 -8.65 15.81
N ILE A 54 20.02 -9.51 15.20
CA ILE A 54 20.34 -10.14 13.92
C ILE A 54 20.52 -9.08 12.84
N ILE A 55 19.56 -8.16 12.70
CA ILE A 55 19.64 -7.09 11.68
C ILE A 55 20.89 -6.23 11.89
N ASN A 56 21.20 -5.82 13.12
CA ASN A 56 22.33 -4.93 13.40
C ASN A 56 23.70 -5.63 13.26
N SER A 57 23.78 -6.94 13.49
CA SER A 57 25.05 -7.68 13.40
C SER A 57 25.26 -8.33 12.03
N GLU A 58 24.20 -8.82 11.39
CA GLU A 58 24.28 -9.57 10.14
C GLU A 58 23.80 -8.77 8.92
N HIS A 59 23.21 -7.58 9.18
CA HIS A 59 22.65 -6.70 8.15
C HIS A 59 21.64 -7.40 7.25
N GLU A 60 20.77 -8.21 7.85
CA GLU A 60 19.74 -8.96 7.14
C GLU A 60 18.48 -9.09 8.01
N ASN A 61 17.33 -8.84 7.42
CA ASN A 61 16.06 -9.19 8.05
C ASN A 61 15.69 -10.63 7.65
N VAL A 62 16.20 -11.58 8.39
CA VAL A 62 16.06 -13.02 8.09
C VAL A 62 14.62 -13.52 8.17
N LYS A 63 13.73 -12.78 8.83
CA LYS A 63 12.31 -13.13 8.96
C LYS A 63 11.48 -12.63 7.79
N TYR A 64 11.67 -11.37 7.40
CA TYR A 64 10.77 -10.68 6.46
C TYR A 64 11.36 -10.44 5.08
N LEU A 65 12.70 -10.45 4.95
CA LEU A 65 13.39 -10.29 3.67
C LEU A 65 14.67 -11.15 3.63
N PRO A 66 14.55 -12.48 3.81
CA PRO A 66 15.70 -13.38 3.84
C PRO A 66 16.46 -13.37 2.51
N GLY A 67 17.78 -13.50 2.59
CA GLY A 67 18.67 -13.55 1.43
C GLY A 67 19.07 -12.18 0.85
N HIS A 68 18.63 -11.08 1.47
CA HIS A 68 18.94 -9.73 1.02
C HIS A 68 19.63 -8.93 2.12
N LYS A 69 20.86 -8.48 1.86
CA LYS A 69 21.59 -7.64 2.80
C LYS A 69 21.06 -6.21 2.79
N LEU A 70 20.93 -5.64 3.99
CA LEU A 70 20.65 -4.24 4.20
C LEU A 70 21.98 -3.46 4.27
N PRO A 71 21.99 -2.18 3.87
CA PRO A 71 23.16 -1.32 4.07
C PRO A 71 23.56 -1.24 5.54
N HIS A 72 24.86 -1.14 5.81
CA HIS A 72 25.40 -1.11 7.18
C HIS A 72 24.96 0.10 7.99
N ASN A 73 24.53 1.17 7.33
CA ASN A 73 24.01 2.39 7.95
C ASN A 73 22.53 2.31 8.34
N VAL A 74 21.84 1.22 8.01
CA VAL A 74 20.47 0.94 8.49
C VAL A 74 20.59 0.30 9.89
N VAL A 75 20.01 0.97 10.88
CA VAL A 75 20.06 0.56 12.28
C VAL A 75 18.66 0.16 12.75
N ALA A 76 18.50 -1.10 13.15
CA ALA A 76 17.27 -1.61 13.73
C ALA A 76 17.12 -1.16 15.19
N VAL A 77 16.00 -0.56 15.52
CA VAL A 77 15.69 -0.01 16.85
C VAL A 77 14.35 -0.56 17.32
N PRO A 78 14.28 -1.25 18.47
CA PRO A 78 13.02 -1.87 18.94
C PRO A 78 12.04 -0.87 19.56
N GLU A 79 12.55 0.24 20.10
CA GLU A 79 11.73 1.26 20.76
C GLU A 79 11.33 2.35 19.75
N LEU A 80 10.02 2.50 19.51
CA LEU A 80 9.48 3.44 18.50
C LEU A 80 9.96 4.88 18.74
N LEU A 81 9.92 5.37 19.97
CA LEU A 81 10.33 6.74 20.29
C LEU A 81 11.83 6.97 20.08
N ASN A 82 12.66 5.95 20.35
CA ASN A 82 14.10 6.03 20.08
C ASN A 82 14.39 6.00 18.58
N ALA A 83 13.67 5.16 17.83
CA ALA A 83 13.79 5.11 16.37
C ALA A 83 13.43 6.44 15.70
N SER A 84 12.35 7.07 16.14
CA SER A 84 11.81 8.31 15.57
C SER A 84 12.39 9.60 16.18
N ALA A 85 13.24 9.50 17.19
CA ALA A 85 13.82 10.65 17.87
C ALA A 85 14.53 11.58 16.86
N ASP A 86 14.20 12.88 16.88
CA ASP A 86 14.75 13.92 15.99
C ASP A 86 14.59 13.65 14.49
N ALA A 87 13.71 12.75 14.08
CA ALA A 87 13.50 12.46 12.67
C ALA A 87 12.96 13.67 11.91
N ASP A 88 13.58 13.97 10.76
CA ASP A 88 13.11 14.97 9.80
C ASP A 88 12.19 14.36 8.74
N ILE A 89 12.33 13.06 8.51
CA ILE A 89 11.51 12.28 7.59
C ILE A 89 11.03 11.01 8.30
N LEU A 90 9.71 10.77 8.32
CA LEU A 90 9.09 9.54 8.80
C LEU A 90 8.47 8.77 7.64
N VAL A 91 8.93 7.54 7.44
CA VAL A 91 8.43 6.62 6.42
C VAL A 91 7.55 5.57 7.08
N PHE A 92 6.23 5.65 6.90
CA PHE A 92 5.27 4.72 7.51
C PHE A 92 5.02 3.54 6.60
N VAL A 93 5.37 2.33 7.07
CA VAL A 93 5.25 1.08 6.30
C VAL A 93 4.83 -0.09 7.20
N VAL A 94 3.76 0.11 7.93
CA VAL A 94 3.14 -0.86 8.83
C VAL A 94 1.76 -1.28 8.32
N PRO A 95 1.18 -2.40 8.77
CA PRO A 95 -0.22 -2.71 8.48
C PRO A 95 -1.13 -1.60 9.03
N HIS A 96 -2.13 -1.20 8.22
CA HIS A 96 -2.96 -0.02 8.50
C HIS A 96 -3.67 -0.06 9.86
N GLN A 97 -4.05 -1.26 10.33
CA GLN A 97 -4.74 -1.42 11.62
C GLN A 97 -3.92 -0.96 12.83
N PHE A 98 -2.60 -0.83 12.70
CA PHE A 98 -1.73 -0.40 13.80
C PHE A 98 -1.46 1.11 13.79
N ILE A 99 -1.74 1.81 12.68
CA ILE A 99 -1.31 3.19 12.50
C ILE A 99 -1.88 4.14 13.55
N GLY A 100 -3.14 3.94 13.93
CA GLY A 100 -3.80 4.76 14.95
C GLY A 100 -3.06 4.76 16.29
N LYS A 101 -2.70 3.58 16.78
CA LYS A 101 -1.96 3.40 18.05
C LYS A 101 -0.52 3.94 17.95
N LEU A 102 0.16 3.71 16.83
CA LEU A 102 1.52 4.22 16.63
C LEU A 102 1.55 5.75 16.60
N CYS A 103 0.59 6.38 15.94
CA CYS A 103 0.46 7.83 15.95
C CYS A 103 0.16 8.39 17.35
N ASP A 104 -0.64 7.70 18.17
CA ASP A 104 -0.91 8.10 19.56
C ASP A 104 0.37 8.09 20.41
N LEU A 105 1.28 7.14 20.17
CA LEU A 105 2.59 7.10 20.83
C LEU A 105 3.53 8.20 20.35
N LEU A 106 3.47 8.54 19.05
CA LEU A 106 4.35 9.53 18.42
C LEU A 106 3.92 10.98 18.63
N LYS A 107 2.66 11.25 18.93
CA LYS A 107 1.98 12.55 18.87
C LYS A 107 2.78 13.72 19.47
N ASP A 108 3.36 13.51 20.65
CA ASP A 108 4.07 14.57 21.37
C ASP A 108 5.60 14.53 21.17
N HIS A 109 6.07 13.66 20.28
CA HIS A 109 7.50 13.38 20.07
C HIS A 109 7.98 13.68 18.65
N VAL A 110 7.09 14.11 17.75
CA VAL A 110 7.41 14.43 16.35
C VAL A 110 7.54 15.93 16.16
N LYS A 111 8.57 16.36 15.43
CA LYS A 111 8.75 17.77 15.08
C LYS A 111 7.66 18.22 14.11
N LYS A 112 7.22 19.49 14.23
CA LYS A 112 6.13 20.03 13.39
C LYS A 112 6.48 20.13 11.89
N ASP A 113 7.76 20.26 11.57
CA ASP A 113 8.29 20.35 10.21
C ASP A 113 8.75 19.00 9.67
N THR A 114 8.49 17.91 10.36
CA THR A 114 8.76 16.55 9.89
C THR A 114 7.97 16.27 8.61
N ILE A 115 8.64 15.71 7.61
CA ILE A 115 8.05 15.25 6.37
C ILE A 115 7.57 13.80 6.59
N GLY A 116 6.28 13.55 6.43
CA GLY A 116 5.72 12.21 6.48
C GLY A 116 5.52 11.62 5.08
N VAL A 117 5.77 10.33 4.92
CA VAL A 117 5.38 9.58 3.72
C VAL A 117 4.79 8.23 4.11
N SER A 118 3.61 7.95 3.58
CA SER A 118 2.92 6.67 3.81
C SER A 118 3.08 5.74 2.61
N LEU A 119 3.52 4.52 2.88
CA LEU A 119 3.58 3.41 1.94
C LEU A 119 2.45 2.39 2.25
N ILE A 120 1.52 2.77 3.11
CA ILE A 120 0.46 1.90 3.63
C ILE A 120 -0.67 1.82 2.60
N LYS A 121 -0.98 0.61 2.15
CA LYS A 121 -2.08 0.34 1.23
C LYS A 121 -3.34 0.00 2.04
N GLY A 122 -4.37 0.82 1.90
CA GLY A 122 -5.64 0.63 2.59
C GLY A 122 -6.35 1.96 2.81
N VAL A 123 -7.57 1.84 3.25
CA VAL A 123 -8.42 2.94 3.69
C VAL A 123 -9.04 2.56 5.03
N ASP A 124 -9.62 3.51 5.71
CA ASP A 124 -10.36 3.28 6.96
C ASP A 124 -11.76 3.89 6.83
N GLU A 125 -12.69 3.42 7.63
CA GLU A 125 -14.04 3.95 7.73
C GLU A 125 -14.13 4.86 8.95
N GLY A 126 -14.51 6.10 8.73
CA GLY A 126 -14.75 7.06 9.80
C GLY A 126 -16.22 7.45 9.92
N PRO A 127 -16.58 8.24 10.93
CA PRO A 127 -17.97 8.71 11.14
C PRO A 127 -18.52 9.48 9.92
N GLU A 128 -17.66 10.12 9.15
CA GLU A 128 -18.01 10.92 7.97
C GLU A 128 -17.86 10.15 6.64
N GLY A 129 -17.53 8.87 6.69
CA GLY A 129 -17.27 8.02 5.54
C GLY A 129 -15.80 7.64 5.37
N LEU A 130 -15.30 7.66 4.11
CA LEU A 130 -13.92 7.29 3.80
C LEU A 130 -12.90 8.15 4.53
N ARG A 131 -11.88 7.46 5.07
CA ARG A 131 -10.76 8.10 5.73
C ARG A 131 -9.46 7.53 5.17
N LEU A 132 -8.62 8.39 4.60
CA LEU A 132 -7.29 8.02 4.10
C LEU A 132 -6.32 7.82 5.28
N ILE A 133 -5.41 6.88 5.14
CA ILE A 133 -4.40 6.61 6.18
C ILE A 133 -3.48 7.83 6.37
N SER A 134 -3.12 8.51 5.28
CA SER A 134 -2.35 9.76 5.33
C SER A 134 -3.08 10.86 6.11
N ASP A 135 -4.40 10.96 6.00
CA ASP A 135 -5.21 11.92 6.78
C ASP A 135 -5.24 11.56 8.27
N ILE A 136 -5.27 10.28 8.61
CA ILE A 136 -5.20 9.84 10.01
C ILE A 136 -3.88 10.27 10.63
N ILE A 137 -2.77 10.03 9.91
CA ILE A 137 -1.43 10.42 10.37
C ILE A 137 -1.34 11.94 10.50
N HIS A 138 -1.76 12.68 9.47
CA HIS A 138 -1.77 14.15 9.47
C HIS A 138 -2.55 14.73 10.66
N LYS A 139 -3.78 14.25 10.88
CA LYS A 139 -4.63 14.73 11.98
C LYS A 139 -4.06 14.43 13.36
N LYS A 140 -3.40 13.27 13.52
CA LYS A 140 -2.84 12.87 14.82
C LYS A 140 -1.49 13.51 15.12
N LEU A 141 -0.61 13.64 14.13
CA LEU A 141 0.76 14.12 14.32
C LEU A 141 0.96 15.59 13.94
N GLY A 142 0.04 16.19 13.19
CA GLY A 142 0.15 17.57 12.73
C GLY A 142 1.24 17.81 11.69
N ILE A 143 1.69 16.75 11.00
CA ILE A 143 2.74 16.82 9.97
C ILE A 143 2.13 16.71 8.56
N GLU A 144 2.80 17.29 7.57
CA GLU A 144 2.41 17.11 6.17
C GLU A 144 2.74 15.72 5.67
N MET A 145 1.77 15.10 4.97
CA MET A 145 1.89 13.74 4.46
C MET A 145 1.98 13.70 2.95
N SER A 146 2.91 12.90 2.47
CA SER A 146 2.97 12.39 1.09
C SER A 146 2.68 10.89 1.10
N VAL A 147 2.47 10.32 -0.08
CA VAL A 147 2.19 8.88 -0.23
C VAL A 147 3.05 8.30 -1.36
N LEU A 148 3.43 7.03 -1.25
CA LEU A 148 4.19 6.31 -2.26
C LEU A 148 3.45 5.01 -2.59
N MET A 149 3.01 4.87 -3.84
CA MET A 149 2.30 3.71 -4.34
C MET A 149 2.79 3.34 -5.74
N GLY A 150 2.84 2.06 -6.04
CA GLY A 150 3.22 1.58 -7.36
C GLY A 150 3.25 0.06 -7.46
N ALA A 151 3.57 -0.43 -8.66
CA ALA A 151 3.78 -1.84 -8.95
C ALA A 151 5.14 -2.29 -8.38
N ASN A 152 5.20 -2.54 -7.09
CA ASN A 152 6.43 -2.78 -6.35
C ASN A 152 6.32 -4.05 -5.49
N ILE A 153 6.78 -5.18 -6.02
CA ILE A 153 6.91 -6.44 -5.29
C ILE A 153 8.21 -6.36 -4.49
N ALA A 154 8.12 -6.43 -3.16
CA ALA A 154 9.24 -6.14 -2.27
C ALA A 154 10.51 -6.96 -2.57
N ASN A 155 10.38 -8.26 -2.84
CA ASN A 155 11.54 -9.11 -3.18
C ASN A 155 12.19 -8.69 -4.49
N GLU A 156 11.39 -8.34 -5.52
CA GLU A 156 11.93 -7.87 -6.80
C GLU A 156 12.64 -6.52 -6.66
N VAL A 157 12.10 -5.63 -5.82
CA VAL A 157 12.77 -4.36 -5.49
C VAL A 157 14.08 -4.61 -4.75
N ALA A 158 14.11 -5.53 -3.79
CA ALA A 158 15.34 -5.91 -3.08
C ALA A 158 16.38 -6.58 -3.99
N GLU A 159 15.94 -7.28 -5.04
CA GLU A 159 16.78 -7.84 -6.13
C GLU A 159 17.22 -6.79 -7.16
N GLU A 160 16.84 -5.52 -6.96
CA GLU A 160 17.15 -4.40 -7.86
C GLU A 160 16.60 -4.58 -9.28
N LYS A 161 15.52 -5.35 -9.43
CA LYS A 161 14.78 -5.41 -10.70
C LYS A 161 14.12 -4.07 -10.98
N PHE A 162 14.06 -3.73 -12.28
CA PHE A 162 13.47 -2.46 -12.70
C PHE A 162 11.98 -2.39 -12.35
N CYS A 163 11.59 -1.31 -11.71
CA CYS A 163 10.19 -0.93 -11.50
C CYS A 163 10.03 0.59 -11.38
N GLU A 164 8.80 1.01 -11.45
CA GLU A 164 8.39 2.40 -11.28
C GLU A 164 7.50 2.54 -10.05
N THR A 165 7.48 3.73 -9.47
CA THR A 165 6.55 4.08 -8.40
C THR A 165 6.11 5.52 -8.52
N THR A 166 5.01 5.87 -7.86
CA THR A 166 4.45 7.22 -7.87
C THR A 166 4.45 7.77 -6.46
N ILE A 167 5.00 8.98 -6.29
CA ILE A 167 4.85 9.78 -5.08
C ILE A 167 3.75 10.80 -5.32
N GLY A 168 2.71 10.76 -4.50
CA GLY A 168 1.71 11.82 -4.40
C GLY A 168 2.08 12.79 -3.29
N SER A 169 2.32 14.06 -3.63
CA SER A 169 2.69 15.09 -2.67
C SER A 169 2.07 16.43 -3.03
N LYS A 170 1.24 16.97 -2.14
CA LYS A 170 0.66 18.33 -2.29
C LYS A 170 1.72 19.42 -2.14
N ASN A 171 2.83 19.11 -1.46
CA ASN A 171 3.99 19.98 -1.30
C ASN A 171 5.09 19.57 -2.29
N LYS A 172 5.38 20.43 -3.27
CA LYS A 172 6.36 20.16 -4.34
C LYS A 172 7.78 19.94 -3.82
N GLU A 173 8.17 20.68 -2.77
CA GLU A 173 9.50 20.53 -2.17
C GLU A 173 9.62 19.19 -1.44
N HIS A 174 8.59 18.79 -0.69
CA HIS A 174 8.56 17.46 -0.07
C HIS A 174 8.60 16.34 -1.11
N GLY A 175 7.84 16.49 -2.20
CA GLY A 175 7.88 15.53 -3.31
C GLY A 175 9.28 15.36 -3.91
N LYS A 176 10.02 16.46 -4.08
CA LYS A 176 11.39 16.44 -4.58
C LYS A 176 12.34 15.76 -3.59
N ILE A 177 12.28 16.13 -2.31
CA ILE A 177 13.12 15.54 -1.26
C ILE A 177 12.88 14.02 -1.18
N LEU A 178 11.62 13.59 -1.20
CA LEU A 178 11.27 12.17 -1.17
C LEU A 178 11.70 11.45 -2.44
N LYS A 179 11.58 12.09 -3.61
CA LYS A 179 12.12 11.52 -4.85
C LYS A 179 13.62 11.27 -4.75
N ASP A 180 14.38 12.23 -4.25
CA ASP A 180 15.83 12.06 -4.05
C ASP A 180 16.13 10.91 -3.07
N LEU A 181 15.35 10.79 -1.99
CA LEU A 181 15.54 9.74 -0.99
C LEU A 181 15.29 8.34 -1.53
N PHE A 182 14.25 8.16 -2.36
CA PHE A 182 13.82 6.83 -2.79
C PHE A 182 14.30 6.43 -4.20
N GLN A 183 14.67 7.37 -5.07
CA GLN A 183 14.94 7.03 -6.45
C GLN A 183 16.29 6.34 -6.63
N THR A 184 16.30 5.26 -7.41
CA THR A 184 17.51 4.63 -7.93
C THR A 184 17.42 4.50 -9.46
N ILE A 185 18.45 3.96 -10.09
CA ILE A 185 18.42 3.70 -11.55
C ILE A 185 17.33 2.67 -11.90
N ASN A 186 17.05 1.72 -10.99
CA ASN A 186 16.07 0.64 -11.20
C ASN A 186 14.76 0.85 -10.44
N PHE A 187 14.67 1.88 -9.60
CA PHE A 187 13.45 2.28 -8.88
C PHE A 187 13.12 3.72 -9.26
N ARG A 188 12.34 3.88 -10.34
CA ARG A 188 12.08 5.18 -10.94
C ARG A 188 10.83 5.81 -10.38
N ILE A 189 10.90 7.12 -10.09
CA ILE A 189 9.83 7.84 -9.38
C ILE A 189 9.25 8.95 -10.23
N ALA A 190 7.94 8.91 -10.44
CA ALA A 190 7.12 10.05 -10.84
C ALA A 190 6.53 10.73 -9.61
N VAL A 191 6.52 12.07 -9.59
CA VAL A 191 5.88 12.86 -8.54
C VAL A 191 4.66 13.57 -9.11
N VAL A 192 3.52 13.41 -8.45
CA VAL A 192 2.25 14.07 -8.80
C VAL A 192 1.70 14.83 -7.58
N GLU A 193 0.86 15.83 -7.81
CA GLU A 193 0.23 16.60 -6.72
C GLU A 193 -0.98 15.90 -6.10
N GLU A 194 -1.59 14.97 -6.80
CA GLU A 194 -2.83 14.25 -6.44
C GLU A 194 -2.56 13.13 -5.40
N ALA A 195 -2.12 13.49 -4.20
CA ALA A 195 -1.76 12.53 -3.15
C ALA A 195 -2.93 11.59 -2.78
N ASP A 196 -4.14 12.13 -2.64
CA ASP A 196 -5.33 11.36 -2.29
C ASP A 196 -5.65 10.31 -3.37
N THR A 197 -5.53 10.69 -4.66
CA THR A 197 -5.72 9.78 -5.79
C THR A 197 -4.69 8.65 -5.79
N VAL A 198 -3.42 8.98 -5.56
CA VAL A 198 -2.34 7.97 -5.48
C VAL A 198 -2.62 6.96 -4.37
N GLU A 199 -3.06 7.42 -3.20
CA GLU A 199 -3.37 6.55 -2.06
C GLU A 199 -4.57 5.65 -2.34
N ILE A 200 -5.63 6.19 -2.90
CA ILE A 200 -6.84 5.45 -3.28
C ILE A 200 -6.53 4.32 -4.27
N CYS A 201 -5.67 4.57 -5.25
CA CYS A 201 -5.26 3.53 -6.20
C CYS A 201 -4.69 2.30 -5.48
N GLY A 202 -3.83 2.50 -4.49
CA GLY A 202 -3.22 1.42 -3.71
C GLY A 202 -4.22 0.58 -2.92
N ALA A 203 -5.32 1.16 -2.49
CA ALA A 203 -6.39 0.47 -1.77
C ALA A 203 -7.36 -0.27 -2.72
N LEU A 204 -7.92 0.44 -3.70
CA LEU A 204 -9.02 -0.06 -4.54
C LEU A 204 -8.60 -1.17 -5.50
N LYS A 205 -7.37 -1.15 -6.00
CA LYS A 205 -6.86 -2.19 -6.92
C LYS A 205 -7.04 -3.61 -6.39
N ASN A 206 -7.00 -3.79 -5.07
CA ASN A 206 -7.15 -5.10 -4.44
C ASN A 206 -8.56 -5.70 -4.64
N ILE A 207 -9.58 -4.86 -4.73
CA ILE A 207 -10.95 -5.30 -5.04
C ILE A 207 -11.00 -5.81 -6.48
N VAL A 208 -10.42 -5.08 -7.41
CA VAL A 208 -10.35 -5.47 -8.82
C VAL A 208 -9.59 -6.78 -8.99
N ALA A 209 -8.51 -6.96 -8.23
CA ALA A 209 -7.72 -8.20 -8.23
C ALA A 209 -8.52 -9.42 -7.76
N VAL A 210 -9.44 -9.26 -6.81
CA VAL A 210 -10.39 -10.33 -6.43
C VAL A 210 -11.27 -10.69 -7.62
N GLY A 211 -11.85 -9.70 -8.31
CA GLY A 211 -12.63 -9.94 -9.54
C GLY A 211 -11.83 -10.64 -10.64
N ALA A 212 -10.57 -10.26 -10.85
CA ALA A 212 -9.67 -10.94 -11.77
C ALA A 212 -9.44 -12.41 -11.37
N GLY A 213 -9.29 -12.69 -10.08
CA GLY A 213 -9.18 -14.06 -9.56
C GLY A 213 -10.44 -14.88 -9.77
N PHE A 214 -11.63 -14.31 -9.63
CA PHE A 214 -12.88 -14.97 -9.99
C PHE A 214 -12.92 -15.37 -11.46
N CYS A 215 -12.46 -14.48 -12.36
CA CYS A 215 -12.35 -14.80 -13.78
C CYS A 215 -11.42 -15.99 -14.05
N ASP A 216 -10.25 -15.99 -13.42
CA ASP A 216 -9.29 -17.09 -13.56
C ASP A 216 -9.88 -18.41 -13.04
N GLY A 217 -10.50 -18.40 -11.87
CA GLY A 217 -11.10 -19.58 -11.25
C GLY A 217 -12.31 -20.16 -11.99
N LEU A 218 -13.07 -19.30 -12.68
CA LEU A 218 -14.22 -19.69 -13.50
C LEU A 218 -13.84 -20.06 -14.94
N GLY A 219 -12.57 -19.91 -15.33
CA GLY A 219 -12.11 -20.19 -16.68
C GLY A 219 -12.61 -19.18 -17.73
N PHE A 220 -12.95 -17.95 -17.33
CA PHE A 220 -13.27 -16.88 -18.27
C PHE A 220 -12.00 -16.43 -18.97
N GLY A 221 -11.92 -16.37 -20.25
CA GLY A 221 -10.70 -16.07 -21.00
C GLY A 221 -10.08 -14.68 -20.71
N ASP A 222 -8.93 -14.43 -21.34
CA ASP A 222 -8.13 -13.21 -21.17
C ASP A 222 -8.91 -11.93 -21.53
N ASN A 223 -9.80 -11.98 -22.53
CA ASN A 223 -10.65 -10.86 -22.90
C ASN A 223 -11.56 -10.42 -21.74
N THR A 224 -12.14 -11.39 -21.01
CA THR A 224 -12.98 -11.08 -19.84
C THR A 224 -12.14 -10.51 -18.71
N LYS A 225 -10.96 -11.08 -18.44
CA LYS A 225 -10.03 -10.56 -17.44
C LYS A 225 -9.58 -9.12 -17.77
N ALA A 226 -9.26 -8.86 -19.04
CA ALA A 226 -8.94 -7.50 -19.49
C ALA A 226 -10.11 -6.52 -19.29
N ALA A 227 -11.35 -6.96 -19.54
CA ALA A 227 -12.54 -6.15 -19.27
C ALA A 227 -12.72 -5.85 -17.78
N VAL A 228 -12.48 -6.83 -16.89
CA VAL A 228 -12.49 -6.62 -15.42
C VAL A 228 -11.46 -5.57 -15.03
N ILE A 229 -10.25 -5.65 -15.54
CA ILE A 229 -9.19 -4.68 -15.24
C ILE A 229 -9.59 -3.28 -15.72
N ARG A 230 -10.09 -3.15 -16.93
CA ARG A 230 -10.52 -1.85 -17.48
C ARG A 230 -11.71 -1.28 -16.71
N LEU A 231 -12.77 -2.05 -16.50
CA LEU A 231 -13.96 -1.57 -15.78
C LEU A 231 -13.65 -1.29 -14.31
N GLY A 232 -12.80 -2.11 -13.69
CA GLY A 232 -12.28 -1.85 -12.35
C GLY A 232 -11.52 -0.52 -12.27
N LEU A 233 -10.67 -0.22 -13.25
CA LEU A 233 -9.98 1.07 -13.33
C LEU A 233 -10.97 2.24 -13.47
N MET A 234 -12.03 2.07 -14.27
CA MET A 234 -13.07 3.09 -14.41
C MET A 234 -13.84 3.33 -13.10
N GLU A 235 -14.15 2.26 -12.35
CA GLU A 235 -14.74 2.41 -11.00
C GLU A 235 -13.76 3.09 -10.02
N MET A 236 -12.46 2.77 -10.07
CA MET A 236 -11.44 3.46 -9.26
C MET A 236 -11.42 4.97 -9.56
N ILE A 237 -11.45 5.36 -10.84
CA ILE A 237 -11.49 6.77 -11.27
C ILE A 237 -12.78 7.44 -10.78
N ALA A 238 -13.94 6.80 -10.97
CA ALA A 238 -15.23 7.32 -10.54
C ALA A 238 -15.26 7.50 -9.01
N PHE A 239 -14.71 6.54 -8.26
CA PHE A 239 -14.62 6.62 -6.81
C PHE A 239 -13.73 7.79 -6.36
N ALA A 240 -12.54 7.92 -6.92
CA ALA A 240 -11.64 9.01 -6.60
C ALA A 240 -12.26 10.38 -6.86
N LYS A 241 -12.97 10.54 -7.99
CA LYS A 241 -13.68 11.80 -8.31
C LYS A 241 -14.77 12.19 -7.31
N LEU A 242 -15.33 11.20 -6.59
CA LEU A 242 -16.39 11.45 -5.59
C LEU A 242 -15.84 11.65 -4.18
N PHE A 243 -14.70 11.07 -3.86
CA PHE A 243 -14.23 10.98 -2.48
C PHE A 243 -12.87 11.63 -2.21
N CYS A 244 -12.03 11.83 -3.21
CA CYS A 244 -10.74 12.53 -3.04
C CYS A 244 -10.94 14.04 -3.05
N THR A 245 -10.07 14.74 -2.33
CA THR A 245 -10.04 16.20 -2.32
C THR A 245 -9.21 16.74 -3.50
N GLY A 246 -9.62 17.88 -4.04
CA GLY A 246 -8.91 18.53 -5.14
C GLY A 246 -9.22 17.96 -6.51
N THR A 247 -8.34 18.23 -7.47
CA THR A 247 -8.50 17.76 -8.86
C THR A 247 -8.12 16.30 -8.98
N VAL A 248 -8.94 15.52 -9.66
CA VAL A 248 -8.67 14.12 -10.00
C VAL A 248 -8.58 13.99 -11.51
N THR A 249 -7.40 13.67 -12.02
CA THR A 249 -7.13 13.52 -13.44
C THR A 249 -6.89 12.07 -13.84
N SER A 250 -7.25 11.69 -15.04
CA SER A 250 -6.96 10.36 -15.58
C SER A 250 -5.46 10.11 -15.72
N ALA A 251 -4.64 11.17 -15.84
CA ALA A 251 -3.20 11.06 -15.96
C ALA A 251 -2.56 10.36 -14.76
N THR A 252 -3.02 10.65 -13.54
CA THR A 252 -2.51 9.98 -12.33
C THR A 252 -2.80 8.46 -12.33
N PHE A 253 -3.93 8.04 -12.91
CA PHE A 253 -4.24 6.61 -13.05
C PHE A 253 -3.40 5.90 -14.11
N LEU A 254 -2.75 6.62 -15.01
CA LEU A 254 -1.79 6.06 -15.97
C LEU A 254 -0.38 5.90 -15.39
N GLU A 255 -0.12 6.45 -14.22
CA GLU A 255 1.14 6.26 -13.48
C GLU A 255 1.25 4.85 -12.88
N SER A 256 2.41 4.57 -12.29
CA SER A 256 2.69 3.28 -11.65
C SER A 256 1.69 2.92 -10.54
N CYS A 257 1.24 3.90 -9.77
CA CYS A 257 0.23 3.70 -8.71
C CYS A 257 -1.14 3.24 -9.24
N GLY A 258 -1.47 3.57 -10.47
CA GLY A 258 -2.73 3.23 -11.12
C GLY A 258 -2.62 1.97 -11.96
N VAL A 259 -2.50 2.14 -13.29
CA VAL A 259 -2.60 1.03 -14.26
C VAL A 259 -1.53 -0.04 -14.05
N ALA A 260 -0.28 0.31 -13.75
CA ALA A 260 0.78 -0.69 -13.60
C ALA A 260 0.58 -1.56 -12.37
N ASP A 261 0.27 -0.96 -11.21
CA ASP A 261 0.01 -1.71 -9.97
C ASP A 261 -1.28 -2.53 -10.05
N LEU A 262 -2.28 -2.03 -10.77
CA LEU A 262 -3.52 -2.78 -11.06
C LEU A 262 -3.22 -4.03 -11.88
N ILE A 263 -2.45 -3.92 -12.96
CA ILE A 263 -2.04 -5.06 -13.80
C ILE A 263 -1.26 -6.08 -12.96
N THR A 264 -0.21 -5.64 -12.26
CA THR A 264 0.63 -6.51 -11.44
C THR A 264 -0.20 -7.29 -10.41
N THR A 265 -1.14 -6.60 -9.74
CA THR A 265 -1.98 -7.19 -8.69
C THR A 265 -3.02 -8.16 -9.25
N CYS A 266 -3.56 -7.88 -10.44
CA CYS A 266 -4.53 -8.75 -11.13
C CYS A 266 -3.91 -10.02 -11.74
N TYR A 267 -2.59 -10.04 -11.96
CA TYR A 267 -1.90 -11.22 -12.51
C TYR A 267 -1.14 -12.03 -11.45
N GLY A 268 -0.51 -11.40 -10.47
CA GLY A 268 0.42 -12.08 -9.55
C GLY A 268 0.07 -12.04 -8.06
N GLY A 269 -0.85 -11.19 -7.65
CA GLY A 269 -1.08 -10.86 -6.24
C GLY A 269 -1.82 -11.93 -5.42
N ARG A 270 -1.73 -11.82 -4.09
CA ARG A 270 -2.43 -12.70 -3.14
C ARG A 270 -3.95 -12.64 -3.32
N ASN A 271 -4.53 -11.46 -3.51
CA ASN A 271 -5.96 -11.26 -3.73
C ASN A 271 -6.47 -12.08 -4.93
N ARG A 272 -5.74 -12.03 -6.06
CA ARG A 272 -6.08 -12.82 -7.24
C ARG A 272 -6.01 -14.32 -6.97
N LYS A 273 -4.91 -14.79 -6.36
CA LYS A 273 -4.70 -16.24 -6.11
C LYS A 273 -5.74 -16.84 -5.16
N VAL A 274 -6.06 -16.13 -4.08
CA VAL A 274 -7.08 -16.58 -3.13
C VAL A 274 -8.48 -16.55 -3.75
N ALA A 275 -8.79 -15.52 -4.55
CA ALA A 275 -10.07 -15.43 -5.25
C ALA A 275 -10.24 -16.51 -6.33
N GLU A 276 -9.16 -16.88 -7.03
CA GLU A 276 -9.14 -18.03 -7.94
C GLU A 276 -9.48 -19.31 -7.21
N ALA A 277 -8.80 -19.59 -6.09
CA ALA A 277 -9.07 -20.76 -5.26
C ALA A 277 -10.51 -20.76 -4.70
N PHE A 278 -11.03 -19.61 -4.30
CA PHE A 278 -12.42 -19.43 -3.86
C PHE A 278 -13.40 -19.86 -4.95
N ALA A 279 -13.21 -19.38 -6.18
CA ALA A 279 -14.08 -19.71 -7.30
C ALA A 279 -14.01 -21.19 -7.71
N GLN A 280 -12.84 -21.83 -7.55
CA GLN A 280 -12.62 -23.23 -7.92
C GLN A 280 -13.10 -24.22 -6.85
N THR A 281 -12.94 -23.87 -5.58
CA THR A 281 -13.14 -24.83 -4.47
C THR A 281 -14.46 -24.66 -3.73
N GLY A 282 -15.04 -23.45 -3.79
CA GLY A 282 -16.23 -23.10 -2.99
C GLY A 282 -15.96 -22.94 -1.49
N LYS A 283 -14.67 -22.96 -1.06
CA LYS A 283 -14.29 -22.69 0.32
C LYS A 283 -14.52 -21.21 0.65
N SER A 284 -14.77 -20.91 1.92
CA SER A 284 -14.92 -19.51 2.38
C SER A 284 -13.59 -18.73 2.31
N ILE A 285 -13.68 -17.41 2.30
CA ILE A 285 -12.49 -16.55 2.34
C ILE A 285 -11.67 -16.84 3.61
N GLU A 286 -12.32 -17.02 4.76
CA GLU A 286 -11.66 -17.32 6.04
C GLU A 286 -10.90 -18.65 6.03
N GLU A 287 -11.45 -19.67 5.40
CA GLU A 287 -10.76 -20.96 5.23
C GLU A 287 -9.52 -20.82 4.35
N LEU A 288 -9.65 -20.11 3.24
CA LEU A 288 -8.53 -19.86 2.31
C LEU A 288 -7.46 -18.95 2.90
N GLU A 289 -7.83 -17.95 3.71
CA GLU A 289 -6.87 -17.15 4.46
C GLU A 289 -6.01 -18.02 5.40
N LYS A 290 -6.63 -18.99 6.09
CA LYS A 290 -5.90 -19.93 6.95
C LYS A 290 -4.97 -20.83 6.15
N GLU A 291 -5.46 -21.41 5.05
CA GLU A 291 -4.71 -22.38 4.25
C GLU A 291 -3.59 -21.74 3.41
N MET A 292 -3.85 -20.59 2.82
CA MET A 292 -2.95 -19.96 1.84
C MET A 292 -2.13 -18.80 2.40
N LEU A 293 -2.60 -18.15 3.47
CA LEU A 293 -2.01 -16.93 4.01
C LEU A 293 -1.62 -17.04 5.49
N ASN A 294 -1.59 -18.25 6.05
CA ASN A 294 -1.30 -18.47 7.48
C ASN A 294 -2.19 -17.62 8.41
N GLY A 295 -3.44 -17.43 8.05
CA GLY A 295 -4.42 -16.66 8.81
C GLY A 295 -4.33 -15.13 8.63
N GLN A 296 -3.44 -14.64 7.76
CA GLN A 296 -3.42 -13.22 7.42
C GLN A 296 -4.67 -12.84 6.62
N LYS A 297 -5.27 -11.70 6.96
CA LYS A 297 -6.45 -11.19 6.27
C LYS A 297 -6.15 -10.72 4.86
N LEU A 298 -7.07 -11.01 3.95
CA LEU A 298 -7.01 -10.60 2.55
C LEU A 298 -7.56 -9.18 2.41
N GLN A 299 -6.79 -8.28 1.81
CA GLN A 299 -7.16 -6.86 1.74
C GLN A 299 -8.34 -6.58 0.80
N GLY A 300 -8.42 -7.26 -0.34
CA GLY A 300 -9.45 -7.00 -1.35
C GLY A 300 -10.89 -7.17 -0.84
N PRO A 301 -11.25 -8.31 -0.25
CA PRO A 301 -12.56 -8.50 0.36
C PRO A 301 -12.82 -7.48 1.48
N GLN A 302 -11.87 -7.25 2.38
CA GLN A 302 -12.02 -6.29 3.48
C GLN A 302 -12.31 -4.89 2.95
N THR A 303 -11.50 -4.40 2.00
CA THR A 303 -11.70 -3.08 1.39
C THR A 303 -13.06 -2.99 0.66
N SER A 304 -13.50 -4.09 0.01
CA SER A 304 -14.82 -4.11 -0.62
C SER A 304 -15.98 -3.93 0.37
N ALA A 305 -15.84 -4.48 1.59
CA ALA A 305 -16.83 -4.31 2.65
C ALA A 305 -16.85 -2.88 3.17
N GLU A 306 -15.67 -2.29 3.44
CA GLU A 306 -15.54 -0.91 3.87
C GLU A 306 -16.15 0.06 2.84
N LEU A 307 -15.83 -0.13 1.55
CA LEU A 307 -16.41 0.67 0.48
C LEU A 307 -17.92 0.48 0.34
N HIS A 308 -18.42 -0.75 0.45
CA HIS A 308 -19.85 -1.01 0.33
C HIS A 308 -20.66 -0.25 1.40
N HIS A 309 -20.17 -0.20 2.65
CA HIS A 309 -20.82 0.57 3.71
C HIS A 309 -20.87 2.06 3.39
N ILE A 310 -19.76 2.63 2.90
CA ILE A 310 -19.68 4.04 2.50
C ILE A 310 -20.62 4.33 1.31
N LEU A 311 -20.62 3.49 0.29
CA LEU A 311 -21.45 3.64 -0.89
C LEU A 311 -22.95 3.51 -0.56
N LYS A 312 -23.30 2.58 0.34
CA LYS A 312 -24.67 2.38 0.80
C LYS A 312 -25.19 3.59 1.57
N ALA A 313 -24.37 4.14 2.48
CA ALA A 313 -24.73 5.34 3.24
C ALA A 313 -24.97 6.57 2.35
N LYS A 314 -24.38 6.61 1.16
CA LYS A 314 -24.50 7.70 0.19
C LYS A 314 -25.44 7.39 -0.98
N ASN A 315 -26.14 6.25 -0.99
CA ASN A 315 -26.98 5.76 -2.09
C ASN A 315 -26.24 5.69 -3.45
N LEU A 316 -25.00 5.22 -3.44
CA LEU A 316 -24.12 5.13 -4.60
C LEU A 316 -23.79 3.71 -5.06
N VAL A 317 -24.36 2.68 -4.41
CA VAL A 317 -24.03 1.27 -4.66
C VAL A 317 -24.15 0.89 -6.14
N GLU A 318 -25.20 1.35 -6.83
CA GLU A 318 -25.45 1.03 -8.24
C GLU A 318 -24.42 1.64 -9.22
N LYS A 319 -23.69 2.66 -8.79
CA LYS A 319 -22.61 3.27 -9.59
C LYS A 319 -21.33 2.45 -9.63
N PHE A 320 -21.21 1.46 -8.74
CA PHE A 320 -20.00 0.65 -8.56
C PHE A 320 -20.34 -0.86 -8.59
N PRO A 321 -20.83 -1.37 -9.73
CA PRO A 321 -21.32 -2.74 -9.81
C PRO A 321 -20.24 -3.79 -9.62
N LEU A 322 -18.99 -3.55 -10.06
CA LEU A 322 -17.88 -4.48 -9.88
C LEU A 322 -17.45 -4.56 -8.41
N PHE A 323 -17.25 -3.42 -7.75
CA PHE A 323 -16.91 -3.39 -6.32
C PHE A 323 -18.03 -4.01 -5.47
N THR A 324 -19.28 -3.73 -5.80
CA THR A 324 -20.45 -4.30 -5.13
C THR A 324 -20.53 -5.81 -5.32
N ALA A 325 -20.31 -6.31 -6.54
CA ALA A 325 -20.33 -7.74 -6.83
C ALA A 325 -19.26 -8.50 -6.03
N VAL A 326 -18.05 -7.97 -5.92
CA VAL A 326 -16.99 -8.56 -5.10
C VAL A 326 -17.43 -8.68 -3.63
N TYR A 327 -17.99 -7.63 -3.06
CA TYR A 327 -18.51 -7.65 -1.69
C TYR A 327 -19.63 -8.69 -1.50
N GLN A 328 -20.61 -8.70 -2.39
CA GLN A 328 -21.76 -9.62 -2.32
C GLN A 328 -21.33 -11.09 -2.42
N ILE A 329 -20.35 -11.38 -3.28
CA ILE A 329 -19.82 -12.74 -3.45
C ILE A 329 -19.02 -13.15 -2.21
N CYS A 330 -18.15 -12.28 -1.70
CA CYS A 330 -17.28 -12.61 -0.56
C CYS A 330 -18.03 -12.73 0.77
N TYR A 331 -19.11 -11.94 0.98
CA TYR A 331 -19.74 -11.80 2.30
C TYR A 331 -21.25 -12.06 2.35
N GLN A 332 -21.94 -11.99 1.20
CA GLN A 332 -23.40 -12.15 1.16
C GLN A 332 -23.84 -13.45 0.49
N GLY A 333 -22.92 -14.34 0.16
CA GLY A 333 -23.23 -15.67 -0.40
C GLY A 333 -23.76 -15.63 -1.84
N HIS A 334 -23.55 -14.53 -2.57
CA HIS A 334 -23.90 -14.50 -3.99
C HIS A 334 -23.03 -15.50 -4.76
N PRO A 335 -23.61 -16.26 -5.72
CA PRO A 335 -22.84 -17.22 -6.50
C PRO A 335 -21.75 -16.54 -7.32
N VAL A 336 -20.49 -17.03 -7.21
CA VAL A 336 -19.35 -16.45 -7.93
C VAL A 336 -19.54 -16.46 -9.45
N LYS A 337 -20.27 -17.45 -10.00
CA LYS A 337 -20.60 -17.52 -11.43
C LYS A 337 -21.44 -16.35 -11.93
N GLU A 338 -22.10 -15.62 -11.03
CA GLU A 338 -22.88 -14.43 -11.38
C GLU A 338 -22.04 -13.16 -11.50
N PHE A 339 -20.76 -13.22 -11.17
CA PHE A 339 -19.83 -12.08 -11.30
C PHE A 339 -19.86 -11.44 -12.70
N ILE A 340 -20.02 -12.26 -13.75
CA ILE A 340 -20.10 -11.75 -15.13
C ILE A 340 -21.23 -10.73 -15.34
N LYS A 341 -22.32 -10.79 -14.57
CA LYS A 341 -23.48 -9.88 -14.72
C LYS A 341 -23.10 -8.42 -14.43
N CYS A 342 -22.17 -8.17 -13.50
CA CYS A 342 -21.71 -6.80 -13.20
C CYS A 342 -20.95 -6.17 -14.37
N LEU A 343 -20.30 -6.99 -15.21
CA LEU A 343 -19.60 -6.54 -16.42
C LEU A 343 -20.58 -6.26 -17.56
N GLN A 344 -21.56 -7.17 -17.77
CA GLN A 344 -22.54 -7.09 -18.85
C GLN A 344 -23.43 -5.85 -18.73
N ASN A 345 -23.76 -5.45 -17.52
CA ASN A 345 -24.65 -4.31 -17.22
C ASN A 345 -23.91 -3.11 -16.64
N HIS A 346 -22.62 -2.99 -16.92
CA HIS A 346 -21.81 -1.92 -16.36
C HIS A 346 -22.20 -0.55 -16.93
N PRO A 347 -22.31 0.51 -16.11
CA PRO A 347 -22.68 1.86 -16.56
C PRO A 347 -21.78 2.43 -17.66
N GLU A 348 -20.53 2.01 -17.75
CA GLU A 348 -19.60 2.39 -18.82
C GLU A 348 -20.03 1.94 -20.22
N HIS A 349 -21.02 1.07 -20.33
CA HIS A 349 -21.57 0.60 -21.61
C HIS A 349 -22.86 1.32 -22.02
N LEU A 350 -23.38 2.19 -21.15
CA LEU A 350 -24.59 2.97 -21.37
C LEU A 350 -24.27 4.41 -21.79
#